data_3974dc725767f8f76cc2d31636681a93
#
_entry.id   3974dc725767f8f76cc2d31636681a93
#
_cell.length_a   1.000
_cell.length_b   1.000
_cell.length_c   1.000
_cell.angle_alpha   90.00
_cell.angle_beta   90.00
_cell.angle_gamma   90.00
#
_symmetry.space_group_name_H-M   'P 1'
#
loop_
_entity.id
_entity.type
_entity.pdbx_description
1 polymer ?
#
loop_
_entity_poly.entity_id
_entity_poly.type
_entity_poly.pdbx_seq_one_letter_code
_entity_poly.pdbx_strand_id
1 'polypeptide(L)'
;ITATPITYGNELSMSEISGKMKDPNTGDAVNGTFAWTAGTINPNAGDYEAEWTFTPAAGYEKYATATGTVTIKVNKATPTFNAPTAQENLTYTGQEQALIIAGSVTSGGTMQYSLTENGTYSQDIPTGTDAGAYTVWYRVIGDANHNDTAPASVAVSIGKKPLTITGVTAASKPYDGTTNAGITSVTFDNVT
;
A
#
# COMPACT_ATOMS: atom_id res chain seq x y z
N ILE A 1 15.32 -8.29 33.26
CA ILE A 1 15.05 -6.99 32.64
C ILE A 1 14.18 -7.26 31.43
N THR A 2 13.15 -6.46 31.22
CA THR A 2 12.21 -6.52 30.10
C THR A 2 12.03 -5.14 29.50
N ALA A 3 11.63 -5.08 28.21
CA ALA A 3 11.37 -3.85 27.51
C ALA A 3 10.09 -3.98 26.68
N THR A 4 9.37 -2.88 26.48
CA THR A 4 8.16 -2.87 25.65
C THR A 4 8.53 -2.78 24.18
N PRO A 5 7.77 -3.45 23.28
CA PRO A 5 8.00 -3.35 21.84
C PRO A 5 7.74 -1.93 21.33
N ILE A 6 8.46 -1.57 20.26
CA ILE A 6 8.26 -0.32 19.51
C ILE A 6 7.92 -0.65 18.05
N THR A 7 7.58 0.38 17.27
CA THR A 7 7.36 0.25 15.82
C THR A 7 8.49 0.95 15.07
N TYR A 8 8.91 0.41 13.93
CA TYR A 8 9.91 1.03 13.07
C TYR A 8 9.60 2.52 12.82
N GLY A 9 10.63 3.34 12.90
CA GLY A 9 10.52 4.80 12.86
C GLY A 9 10.43 5.46 14.24
N ASN A 10 10.15 4.70 15.31
CA ASN A 10 10.20 5.20 16.68
C ASN A 10 11.63 5.14 17.22
N GLU A 11 11.99 6.12 18.03
CA GLU A 11 13.22 6.07 18.79
C GLU A 11 13.18 4.98 19.87
N LEU A 12 14.34 4.45 20.22
CA LEU A 12 14.47 3.45 21.29
C LEU A 12 13.95 3.98 22.63
N SER A 13 14.06 5.27 22.90
CA SER A 13 13.55 5.95 24.09
C SER A 13 12.03 5.77 24.30
N MET A 14 11.28 5.41 23.27
CA MET A 14 9.83 5.11 23.38
C MET A 14 9.55 3.72 23.94
N SER A 15 10.55 2.85 24.05
CA SER A 15 10.44 1.57 24.75
C SER A 15 10.69 1.76 26.23
N GLU A 16 9.75 1.29 27.06
CA GLU A 16 9.89 1.31 28.50
C GLU A 16 10.72 0.12 28.96
N ILE A 17 11.77 0.39 29.76
CA ILE A 17 12.55 -0.64 30.45
C ILE A 17 11.96 -0.88 31.83
N SER A 18 11.83 -2.14 32.20
CA SER A 18 11.46 -2.55 33.53
C SER A 18 12.29 -3.72 34.01
N GLY A 19 12.46 -3.81 35.34
CA GLY A 19 13.23 -4.88 35.95
C GLY A 19 13.53 -4.62 37.41
N LYS A 20 14.26 -5.55 38.00
CA LYS A 20 14.70 -5.45 39.40
C LYS A 20 16.18 -5.81 39.48
N MET A 21 16.94 -4.93 40.11
CA MET A 21 18.33 -5.25 40.48
C MET A 21 18.36 -5.78 41.90
N LYS A 22 19.28 -6.69 42.18
CA LYS A 22 19.47 -7.30 43.47
C LYS A 22 20.94 -7.31 43.86
N ASP A 23 21.21 -7.18 45.14
CA ASP A 23 22.53 -7.45 45.69
C ASP A 23 22.87 -8.94 45.47
N PRO A 24 23.98 -9.27 44.83
CA PRO A 24 24.34 -10.65 44.51
C PRO A 24 24.66 -11.50 45.79
N ASN A 25 24.97 -10.85 46.92
CA ASN A 25 25.34 -11.55 48.16
C ASN A 25 24.15 -11.78 49.08
N THR A 26 23.23 -10.80 49.18
CA THR A 26 22.10 -10.88 50.10
C THR A 26 20.78 -11.20 49.40
N GLY A 27 20.69 -10.96 48.11
CA GLY A 27 19.45 -11.11 47.35
C GLY A 27 18.47 -9.93 47.52
N ASP A 28 18.82 -8.94 48.32
CA ASP A 28 17.99 -7.76 48.60
C ASP A 28 17.82 -6.91 47.35
N ALA A 29 16.66 -6.25 47.19
CA ALA A 29 16.38 -5.34 46.10
C ALA A 29 17.25 -4.08 46.18
N VAL A 30 17.85 -3.68 45.09
CA VAL A 30 18.56 -2.42 44.89
C VAL A 30 17.67 -1.50 44.08
N ASN A 31 17.20 -0.42 44.67
CA ASN A 31 16.37 0.56 43.97
C ASN A 31 17.22 1.48 43.09
N GLY A 32 16.68 1.89 41.96
CA GLY A 32 17.37 2.77 41.02
C GLY A 32 16.54 2.95 39.73
N THR A 33 17.15 3.55 38.73
CA THR A 33 16.52 3.86 37.46
C THR A 33 17.25 3.17 36.29
N PHE A 34 16.48 2.68 35.34
CA PHE A 34 17.00 2.19 34.06
C PHE A 34 16.93 3.29 33.00
N ALA A 35 17.92 3.38 32.17
CA ALA A 35 17.95 4.25 31.01
C ALA A 35 18.57 3.51 29.82
N TRP A 36 18.15 3.84 28.60
CA TRP A 36 18.79 3.36 27.39
C TRP A 36 20.14 4.08 27.19
N THR A 37 21.17 3.33 26.86
CA THR A 37 22.50 3.91 26.58
C THR A 37 22.47 4.77 25.30
N ALA A 38 21.66 4.38 24.30
CA ALA A 38 21.50 5.09 23.04
C ALA A 38 20.01 5.30 22.69
N GLY A 39 19.29 6.05 23.53
CA GLY A 39 17.83 6.21 23.43
C GLY A 39 17.33 6.87 22.16
N THR A 40 18.14 7.63 21.44
CA THR A 40 17.75 8.40 20.23
C THR A 40 17.88 7.63 18.91
N ILE A 41 18.34 6.37 18.96
CA ILE A 41 18.43 5.56 17.74
C ILE A 41 17.05 5.04 17.30
N ASN A 42 16.90 4.83 15.98
CA ASN A 42 15.73 4.25 15.34
C ASN A 42 16.12 2.88 14.76
N PRO A 43 15.92 1.78 15.48
CA PRO A 43 16.31 0.46 15.03
C PRO A 43 15.40 -0.05 13.90
N ASN A 44 15.94 -0.92 13.04
CA ASN A 44 15.16 -1.62 12.02
C ASN A 44 14.17 -2.60 12.66
N ALA A 45 13.10 -2.95 11.90
CA ALA A 45 12.13 -3.95 12.31
C ALA A 45 12.79 -5.32 12.51
N GLY A 46 12.34 -6.03 13.54
CA GLY A 46 12.91 -7.30 13.97
C GLY A 46 13.28 -7.29 15.45
N ASP A 47 14.12 -8.21 15.84
CA ASP A 47 14.67 -8.26 17.19
C ASP A 47 15.93 -7.38 17.24
N TYR A 48 15.97 -6.47 18.20
CA TYR A 48 17.07 -5.53 18.40
C TYR A 48 17.65 -5.69 19.79
N GLU A 49 18.97 -5.92 19.94
CA GLU A 49 19.65 -5.91 21.22
C GLU A 49 20.00 -4.47 21.61
N ALA A 50 19.35 -3.99 22.66
CA ALA A 50 19.50 -2.65 23.17
C ALA A 50 20.28 -2.64 24.50
N GLU A 51 21.22 -1.73 24.63
CA GLU A 51 22.01 -1.54 25.84
C GLU A 51 21.28 -0.60 26.80
N TRP A 52 21.31 -1.00 28.07
CA TRP A 52 20.75 -0.22 29.16
C TRP A 52 21.79 0.04 30.25
N THR A 53 21.59 1.12 31.00
CA THR A 53 22.33 1.47 32.20
C THR A 53 21.37 1.57 33.37
N PHE A 54 21.70 0.91 34.49
CA PHE A 54 21.03 1.06 35.75
C PHE A 54 21.83 1.97 36.66
N THR A 55 21.20 3.00 37.21
CA THR A 55 21.78 3.90 38.21
C THR A 55 21.09 3.71 39.53
N PRO A 56 21.83 3.26 40.61
CA PRO A 56 21.27 3.13 41.94
C PRO A 56 20.71 4.46 42.45
N ALA A 57 19.59 4.37 43.19
CA ALA A 57 18.97 5.52 43.82
C ALA A 57 19.75 5.97 45.06
N ALA A 58 19.41 7.16 45.59
CA ALA A 58 19.90 7.63 46.89
C ALA A 58 19.63 6.62 48.01
N GLY A 59 20.62 6.39 48.83
CA GLY A 59 20.63 5.34 49.87
C GLY A 59 21.21 4.00 49.40
N TYR A 60 21.60 3.92 48.10
CA TYR A 60 22.24 2.74 47.50
C TYR A 60 23.60 3.06 46.93
N GLU A 61 24.26 4.13 47.38
CA GLU A 61 25.54 4.66 46.86
C GLU A 61 26.70 3.67 46.97
N LYS A 62 26.54 2.64 47.79
CA LYS A 62 27.52 1.53 47.88
C LYS A 62 27.56 0.63 46.65
N TYR A 63 26.57 0.73 45.74
CA TYR A 63 26.53 0.00 44.51
C TYR A 63 26.99 0.88 43.33
N ALA A 64 27.76 0.32 42.45
CA ALA A 64 28.12 0.96 41.19
C ALA A 64 26.93 0.91 40.20
N THR A 65 26.98 1.75 39.17
CA THR A 65 26.13 1.60 37.99
C THR A 65 26.33 0.24 37.36
N ALA A 66 25.26 -0.32 36.79
CA ALA A 66 25.32 -1.59 36.07
C ALA A 66 24.82 -1.37 34.63
N THR A 67 25.39 -2.12 33.70
CA THR A 67 24.96 -2.12 32.30
C THR A 67 24.60 -3.53 31.84
N GLY A 68 23.85 -3.63 30.78
CA GLY A 68 23.51 -4.91 30.17
C GLY A 68 22.71 -4.70 28.89
N THR A 69 22.27 -5.79 28.29
CA THR A 69 21.46 -5.79 27.09
C THR A 69 20.10 -6.40 27.33
N VAL A 70 19.13 -6.02 26.52
CA VAL A 70 17.82 -6.67 26.45
C VAL A 70 17.33 -6.63 25.01
N THR A 71 16.74 -7.73 24.56
CA THR A 71 16.15 -7.79 23.22
C THR A 71 14.80 -7.08 23.21
N ILE A 72 14.63 -6.15 22.27
CA ILE A 72 13.40 -5.43 22.00
C ILE A 72 12.82 -5.90 20.68
N LYS A 73 11.52 -6.14 20.66
CA LYS A 73 10.77 -6.34 19.42
C LYS A 73 10.47 -5.01 18.76
N VAL A 74 10.99 -4.80 17.55
CA VAL A 74 10.64 -3.67 16.68
C VAL A 74 9.64 -4.17 15.64
N ASN A 75 8.40 -3.73 15.76
CA ASN A 75 7.34 -4.11 14.82
C ASN A 75 7.53 -3.37 13.48
N LYS A 76 7.11 -4.00 12.38
CA LYS A 76 7.04 -3.33 11.09
C LYS A 76 6.04 -2.18 11.11
N ALA A 77 6.37 -1.08 10.44
CA ALA A 77 5.45 0.05 10.22
C ALA A 77 4.47 -0.23 9.07
N THR A 78 3.47 0.61 8.92
CA THR A 78 2.59 0.62 7.74
C THR A 78 3.21 1.52 6.66
N PRO A 79 3.28 1.09 5.40
CA PRO A 79 3.76 1.94 4.31
C PRO A 79 2.84 3.14 4.09
N THR A 80 3.42 4.25 3.61
CA THR A 80 2.68 5.45 3.25
C THR A 80 2.64 5.60 1.73
N PHE A 81 1.44 5.77 1.16
CA PHE A 81 1.26 5.83 -0.29
C PHE A 81 0.04 6.66 -0.68
N ASN A 82 0.05 7.14 -1.94
CA ASN A 82 -1.13 7.67 -2.63
C ASN A 82 -1.71 6.57 -3.52
N ALA A 83 -3.01 6.31 -3.39
CA ALA A 83 -3.71 5.32 -4.19
C ALA A 83 -3.69 5.68 -5.69
N PRO A 84 -3.73 4.69 -6.60
CA PRO A 84 -3.99 4.94 -8.02
C PRO A 84 -5.40 5.48 -8.21
N THR A 85 -5.60 6.22 -9.31
CA THR A 85 -6.91 6.73 -9.71
C THR A 85 -7.33 6.16 -11.06
N ALA A 86 -8.64 6.07 -11.33
CA ALA A 86 -9.13 5.63 -12.62
C ALA A 86 -8.68 6.59 -13.73
N GLN A 87 -8.32 6.04 -14.89
CA GLN A 87 -8.15 6.83 -16.11
C GLN A 87 -9.53 7.25 -16.61
N GLU A 88 -9.71 8.53 -16.85
CA GLU A 88 -10.99 9.09 -17.25
C GLU A 88 -11.17 9.11 -18.77
N ASN A 89 -12.44 9.18 -19.21
CA ASN A 89 -12.85 9.39 -20.61
C ASN A 89 -12.33 8.36 -21.61
N LEU A 90 -12.08 7.12 -21.15
CA LEU A 90 -11.69 6.04 -22.03
C LEU A 90 -12.84 5.66 -22.97
N THR A 91 -12.55 5.57 -24.26
CA THR A 91 -13.48 5.10 -25.30
C THR A 91 -12.79 4.04 -26.14
N TYR A 92 -13.51 3.02 -26.56
CA TYR A 92 -12.99 1.93 -27.37
C TYR A 92 -12.28 2.44 -28.63
N THR A 93 -11.04 2.01 -28.79
CA THR A 93 -10.17 2.38 -29.95
C THR A 93 -9.68 1.17 -30.73
N GLY A 94 -9.90 -0.05 -30.22
CA GLY A 94 -9.30 -1.28 -30.73
C GLY A 94 -7.84 -1.49 -30.32
N GLN A 95 -7.29 -0.59 -29.51
CA GLN A 95 -5.92 -0.67 -28.97
C GLN A 95 -5.95 -0.75 -27.45
N GLU A 96 -4.88 -1.31 -26.87
CA GLU A 96 -4.69 -1.30 -25.42
C GLU A 96 -4.59 0.13 -24.87
N GLN A 97 -5.29 0.38 -23.78
CA GLN A 97 -5.32 1.66 -23.07
C GLN A 97 -5.02 1.43 -21.60
N ALA A 98 -4.21 2.28 -21.00
CA ALA A 98 -3.98 2.27 -19.56
C ALA A 98 -5.31 2.52 -18.81
N LEU A 99 -5.61 1.69 -17.83
CA LEU A 99 -6.87 1.76 -17.08
C LEU A 99 -6.80 2.74 -15.90
N ILE A 100 -5.60 3.00 -15.39
CA ILE A 100 -5.39 3.83 -14.21
C ILE A 100 -4.23 4.81 -14.40
N ILE A 101 -4.26 5.88 -13.64
CA ILE A 101 -3.09 6.70 -13.31
C ILE A 101 -2.42 6.03 -12.11
N ALA A 102 -1.12 5.77 -12.22
CA ALA A 102 -0.35 5.09 -11.18
C ALA A 102 -0.45 5.78 -9.82
N GLY A 103 -0.57 5.00 -8.77
CA GLY A 103 -0.32 5.48 -7.42
C GLY A 103 1.18 5.67 -7.16
N SER A 104 1.51 6.20 -5.99
CA SER A 104 2.90 6.41 -5.59
C SER A 104 3.12 5.97 -4.14
N VAL A 105 4.21 5.24 -3.87
CA VAL A 105 4.64 4.93 -2.51
C VAL A 105 5.62 6.02 -2.06
N THR A 106 5.31 6.68 -0.97
CA THR A 106 6.16 7.73 -0.40
C THR A 106 7.14 7.18 0.63
N SER A 107 6.79 6.06 1.26
CA SER A 107 7.68 5.34 2.17
C SER A 107 7.23 3.89 2.33
N GLY A 108 8.19 2.97 2.33
CA GLY A 108 8.01 1.63 2.88
C GLY A 108 7.61 0.52 1.92
N GLY A 109 7.97 0.57 0.65
CA GLY A 109 7.73 -0.56 -0.24
C GLY A 109 7.50 -0.21 -1.69
N THR A 110 6.80 -1.11 -2.40
CA THR A 110 6.56 -1.01 -3.85
C THR A 110 5.10 -1.29 -4.17
N MET A 111 4.46 -0.42 -4.95
CA MET A 111 3.10 -0.62 -5.39
C MET A 111 3.02 -1.62 -6.54
N GLN A 112 2.04 -2.48 -6.48
CA GLN A 112 1.75 -3.50 -7.48
C GLN A 112 0.27 -3.50 -7.83
N TYR A 113 -0.05 -3.93 -9.07
CA TYR A 113 -1.38 -3.94 -9.65
C TYR A 113 -1.75 -5.30 -10.21
N SER A 114 -3.06 -5.58 -10.29
CA SER A 114 -3.64 -6.77 -10.92
C SER A 114 -5.04 -6.47 -11.46
N LEU A 115 -5.49 -7.21 -12.46
CA LEU A 115 -6.90 -7.16 -12.91
C LEU A 115 -7.83 -8.07 -12.09
N THR A 116 -7.28 -8.86 -11.18
CA THR A 116 -8.06 -9.73 -10.29
C THR A 116 -7.50 -9.67 -8.87
N GLU A 117 -8.38 -9.74 -7.86
CA GLU A 117 -8.01 -9.63 -6.45
C GLU A 117 -6.92 -10.63 -6.03
N ASN A 118 -7.10 -11.88 -6.43
CA ASN A 118 -6.22 -13.00 -6.07
C ASN A 118 -5.28 -13.41 -7.22
N GLY A 119 -5.07 -12.52 -8.20
CA GLY A 119 -4.22 -12.78 -9.36
C GLY A 119 -2.74 -12.51 -9.11
N THR A 120 -1.98 -12.54 -10.20
CA THR A 120 -0.59 -12.12 -10.18
C THR A 120 -0.52 -10.60 -10.20
N TYR A 121 0.19 -10.03 -9.23
CA TYR A 121 0.44 -8.59 -9.14
C TYR A 121 1.81 -8.27 -9.75
N SER A 122 1.88 -7.19 -10.53
CA SER A 122 3.11 -6.63 -11.07
C SER A 122 3.16 -5.11 -10.85
N GLN A 123 4.31 -4.49 -11.16
CA GLN A 123 4.44 -3.03 -11.15
C GLN A 123 3.91 -2.37 -12.43
N ASP A 124 3.59 -3.16 -13.44
CA ASP A 124 3.07 -2.66 -14.71
C ASP A 124 1.66 -2.11 -14.55
N ILE A 125 1.36 -1.04 -15.27
CA ILE A 125 0.03 -0.45 -15.30
C ILE A 125 -0.91 -1.37 -16.09
N PRO A 126 -2.01 -1.87 -15.48
CA PRO A 126 -2.97 -2.69 -16.19
C PRO A 126 -3.61 -1.95 -17.36
N THR A 127 -3.77 -2.66 -18.48
CA THR A 127 -4.38 -2.16 -19.70
C THR A 127 -5.69 -2.89 -20.01
N GLY A 128 -6.54 -2.26 -20.82
CA GLY A 128 -7.76 -2.87 -21.36
C GLY A 128 -7.93 -2.46 -22.82
N THR A 129 -8.53 -3.33 -23.62
CA THR A 129 -8.81 -3.10 -25.04
C THR A 129 -10.30 -2.95 -25.29
N ASP A 130 -11.11 -3.84 -24.69
CA ASP A 130 -12.54 -3.92 -24.98
C ASP A 130 -13.36 -2.88 -24.20
N ALA A 131 -14.46 -2.44 -24.80
CA ALA A 131 -15.43 -1.61 -24.11
C ALA A 131 -16.13 -2.42 -22.99
N GLY A 132 -16.10 -1.89 -21.78
CA GLY A 132 -16.66 -2.57 -20.62
C GLY A 132 -16.17 -2.00 -19.30
N ALA A 133 -16.60 -2.61 -18.21
CA ALA A 133 -16.17 -2.29 -16.87
C ALA A 133 -14.96 -3.15 -16.49
N TYR A 134 -14.00 -2.52 -15.84
CA TYR A 134 -12.80 -3.16 -15.33
C TYR A 134 -12.65 -2.84 -13.83
N THR A 135 -11.99 -3.74 -13.12
CA THR A 135 -11.57 -3.51 -11.72
C THR A 135 -10.06 -3.71 -11.67
N VAL A 136 -9.35 -2.66 -11.30
CA VAL A 136 -7.91 -2.73 -11.07
C VAL A 136 -7.68 -2.83 -9.57
N TRP A 137 -7.06 -3.92 -9.14
CA TRP A 137 -6.62 -4.16 -7.78
C TRP A 137 -5.20 -3.64 -7.59
N TYR A 138 -4.91 -3.09 -6.41
CA TYR A 138 -3.58 -2.62 -6.06
C TYR A 138 -3.25 -2.94 -4.62
N ARG A 139 -1.97 -3.07 -4.33
CA ARG A 139 -1.42 -3.25 -2.99
C ARG A 139 -0.01 -2.68 -2.93
N VAL A 140 0.50 -2.43 -1.73
CA VAL A 140 1.92 -2.16 -1.51
C VAL A 140 2.55 -3.39 -0.89
N ILE A 141 3.61 -3.90 -1.51
CA ILE A 141 4.50 -4.88 -0.88
C ILE A 141 5.50 -4.10 -0.04
N GLY A 142 5.46 -4.33 1.26
CA GLY A 142 6.34 -3.68 2.22
C GLY A 142 7.80 -4.08 2.03
N ASP A 143 8.69 -3.20 2.41
CA ASP A 143 10.12 -3.51 2.50
C ASP A 143 10.47 -4.29 3.79
N ALA A 144 11.75 -4.34 4.15
CA ALA A 144 12.20 -5.04 5.36
C ALA A 144 11.56 -4.49 6.64
N ASN A 145 11.22 -3.19 6.65
CA ASN A 145 10.73 -2.45 7.81
C ASN A 145 9.23 -2.15 7.80
N HIS A 146 8.52 -2.51 6.73
CA HIS A 146 7.09 -2.22 6.57
C HIS A 146 6.29 -3.49 6.26
N ASN A 147 5.03 -3.49 6.68
CA ASN A 147 4.08 -4.55 6.37
C ASN A 147 3.55 -4.40 4.94
N ASP A 148 3.12 -5.51 4.33
CA ASP A 148 2.30 -5.46 3.14
C ASP A 148 0.94 -4.85 3.47
N THR A 149 0.32 -4.17 2.48
CA THR A 149 -1.07 -3.71 2.62
C THR A 149 -2.04 -4.77 2.12
N ALA A 150 -3.25 -4.75 2.67
CA ALA A 150 -4.35 -5.49 2.05
C ALA A 150 -4.63 -4.95 0.63
N PRO A 151 -5.05 -5.81 -0.31
CA PRO A 151 -5.50 -5.36 -1.62
C PRO A 151 -6.68 -4.38 -1.52
N ALA A 152 -6.66 -3.35 -2.36
CA ALA A 152 -7.76 -2.43 -2.58
C ALA A 152 -7.99 -2.29 -4.09
N SER A 153 -9.11 -1.70 -4.51
CA SER A 153 -9.45 -1.64 -5.92
C SER A 153 -9.93 -0.28 -6.39
N VAL A 154 -9.79 -0.06 -7.70
CA VAL A 154 -10.30 1.09 -8.45
C VAL A 154 -11.16 0.55 -9.58
N ALA A 155 -12.40 1.01 -9.69
CA ALA A 155 -13.27 0.74 -10.81
C ALA A 155 -13.00 1.73 -11.95
N VAL A 156 -12.96 1.24 -13.18
CA VAL A 156 -12.77 2.04 -14.39
C VAL A 156 -13.58 1.44 -15.54
N SER A 157 -13.94 2.22 -16.54
CA SER A 157 -14.66 1.72 -17.70
C SER A 157 -14.13 2.29 -18.99
N ILE A 158 -14.09 1.46 -20.03
CA ILE A 158 -13.90 1.87 -21.42
C ILE A 158 -15.28 1.96 -22.06
N GLY A 159 -15.68 3.17 -22.46
CA GLY A 159 -16.95 3.43 -23.13
C GLY A 159 -17.00 2.81 -24.53
N LYS A 160 -18.19 2.54 -25.01
CA LYS A 160 -18.38 2.13 -26.41
C LYS A 160 -18.05 3.28 -27.35
N LYS A 161 -17.42 2.98 -28.49
CA LYS A 161 -17.19 3.94 -29.57
C LYS A 161 -18.54 4.34 -30.19
N PRO A 162 -18.86 5.62 -30.31
CA PRO A 162 -20.09 6.05 -30.96
C PRO A 162 -20.07 5.73 -32.45
N LEU A 163 -21.18 5.27 -33.00
CA LEU A 163 -21.39 5.11 -34.42
C LEU A 163 -22.15 6.30 -34.97
N THR A 164 -21.69 6.84 -36.10
CA THR A 164 -22.39 7.91 -36.83
C THR A 164 -22.86 7.38 -38.16
N ILE A 165 -24.14 7.56 -38.46
CA ILE A 165 -24.69 7.24 -39.78
C ILE A 165 -24.22 8.33 -40.77
N THR A 166 -23.46 7.94 -41.79
CA THR A 166 -22.92 8.85 -42.82
C THR A 166 -23.71 8.81 -44.13
N GLY A 167 -24.54 7.79 -44.31
CA GLY A 167 -25.38 7.71 -45.51
C GLY A 167 -26.49 6.68 -45.35
N VAL A 168 -27.62 6.97 -45.96
CA VAL A 168 -28.76 6.05 -46.08
C VAL A 168 -29.20 6.05 -47.56
N THR A 169 -29.30 4.85 -48.15
CA THR A 169 -29.83 4.68 -49.50
C THR A 169 -31.14 3.93 -49.44
N ALA A 170 -32.14 4.43 -50.13
CA ALA A 170 -33.45 3.79 -50.26
C ALA A 170 -33.66 3.21 -51.66
N ALA A 171 -34.42 2.13 -51.74
CA ALA A 171 -34.85 1.56 -53.00
C ALA A 171 -35.79 2.52 -53.75
N SER A 172 -35.64 2.61 -55.05
CA SER A 172 -36.64 3.24 -55.89
C SER A 172 -37.91 2.37 -55.92
N LYS A 173 -39.08 3.00 -55.83
CA LYS A 173 -40.37 2.31 -55.97
C LYS A 173 -41.29 3.10 -56.90
N PRO A 174 -42.18 2.42 -57.65
CA PRO A 174 -43.27 3.08 -58.34
C PRO A 174 -44.21 3.77 -57.34
N TYR A 175 -44.91 4.81 -57.75
CA TYR A 175 -45.90 5.48 -56.92
C TYR A 175 -47.02 4.47 -56.53
N ASP A 176 -47.20 4.23 -55.26
CA ASP A 176 -48.18 3.31 -54.67
C ASP A 176 -49.13 3.98 -53.68
N GLY A 177 -49.09 5.31 -53.59
CA GLY A 177 -49.91 6.10 -52.65
C GLY A 177 -49.42 6.04 -51.17
N THR A 178 -48.25 5.45 -50.91
CA THR A 178 -47.67 5.36 -49.56
C THR A 178 -46.36 6.11 -49.43
N THR A 179 -45.98 6.50 -48.20
CA THR A 179 -44.69 7.16 -47.87
C THR A 179 -43.62 6.16 -47.46
N ASN A 180 -43.90 4.83 -47.47
CA ASN A 180 -42.94 3.82 -47.04
C ASN A 180 -41.86 3.64 -48.11
N ALA A 181 -40.60 3.71 -47.70
CA ALA A 181 -39.44 3.41 -48.55
C ALA A 181 -38.60 2.30 -47.90
N GLY A 182 -38.18 1.31 -48.67
CA GLY A 182 -37.25 0.27 -48.22
C GLY A 182 -35.83 0.83 -48.17
N ILE A 183 -35.16 0.75 -47.03
CA ILE A 183 -33.73 1.09 -46.92
C ILE A 183 -32.92 -0.06 -47.49
N THR A 184 -32.04 0.25 -48.45
CA THR A 184 -31.19 -0.73 -49.13
C THR A 184 -29.76 -0.77 -48.59
N SER A 185 -29.27 0.33 -48.03
CA SER A 185 -27.99 0.35 -47.32
C SER A 185 -27.94 1.47 -46.30
N VAL A 186 -27.14 1.23 -45.24
CA VAL A 186 -26.73 2.23 -44.24
C VAL A 186 -25.23 2.17 -44.14
N THR A 187 -24.59 3.31 -44.26
CA THR A 187 -23.15 3.46 -44.05
C THR A 187 -22.91 4.14 -42.71
N PHE A 188 -21.91 3.65 -42.00
CA PHE A 188 -21.50 4.20 -40.72
C PHE A 188 -20.09 4.76 -40.86
N ASP A 189 -19.80 5.81 -40.12
CA ASP A 189 -18.45 6.26 -39.85
C ASP A 189 -17.92 5.52 -38.59
N ASN A 190 -16.60 5.44 -38.49
CA ASN A 190 -15.94 4.85 -37.32
C ASN A 190 -16.16 3.33 -37.08
N VAL A 191 -16.52 2.56 -38.11
CA VAL A 191 -16.51 1.10 -38.06
C VAL A 191 -15.09 0.60 -38.38
N THR A 192 -14.38 0.06 -37.39
CA THR A 192 -13.09 -0.63 -37.56
C THR A 192 -13.15 -1.97 -36.87
#